data_412739f764642f2d227a1c91f706c691
#
_entry.id   412739f764642f2d227a1c91f706c691
#
_cell.length_a   1.000
_cell.length_b   1.000
_cell.length_c   1.000
_cell.angle_alpha   90.00
_cell.angle_beta   90.00
_cell.angle_gamma   90.00
#
_symmetry.space_group_name_H-M   'P 1'
#
loop_
_entity.id
_entity.type
_entity.pdbx_description
1 polymer ?
#
loop_
_entity_poly.entity_id
_entity_poly.type
_entity_poly.pdbx_seq_one_letter_code
_entity_poly.pdbx_strand_id
1 'polypeptide(L)'
;MDEKNETLTDFFLLGLFPDDSRMHWFLFSMVVVIYTLAMASNAAMVLLIWADARLHTPMYFLLSQLSFLDIFFTSVTVPKMIAGFLFGWMSISFGGCGAQMFFFMFLGAAECILLALMAYDRYVAICNPLRYPRLMSRQTCLLLVAASWLGGSLNASIQTALTLQFPYCGSRKIAHFFCEVPSLLRLACADTAAYEQVLFVTGVVVLLVPIAFITTSYALILAAVLRMHSVEGRKKALATCSSHLAVVSLFYGPLVYTYMLPASYHSPGQDDVVSIFYTVLTPMLNPVIYSLRNKEVTGAMKKVIGKCGVGRTV
;
A
#
# COMPACT_ATOMS: atom_id res chain seq x y z
N MET A 1 -41.50 24.97 -5.19
CA MET A 1 -40.92 24.95 -3.86
C MET A 1 -40.99 23.51 -3.36
N ASP A 2 -39.87 22.77 -3.58
CA ASP A 2 -39.50 21.57 -2.81
C ASP A 2 -38.16 21.06 -3.31
N GLU A 3 -37.14 21.93 -3.17
CA GLU A 3 -35.78 21.71 -3.64
C GLU A 3 -34.83 21.55 -2.42
N LYS A 4 -35.30 20.85 -1.37
CA LYS A 4 -34.54 20.75 -0.12
C LYS A 4 -34.53 19.38 0.55
N ASN A 5 -34.64 18.30 -0.20
CA ASN A 5 -34.41 16.96 0.34
C ASN A 5 -33.85 15.99 -0.71
N GLU A 6 -32.89 16.44 -1.53
CA GLU A 6 -31.99 15.49 -2.18
C GLU A 6 -31.05 14.97 -1.08
N THR A 7 -31.54 13.97 -0.38
CA THR A 7 -30.72 13.09 0.48
C THR A 7 -29.52 12.67 -0.33
N LEU A 8 -28.31 12.84 0.25
CA LEU A 8 -27.05 12.29 -0.25
C LEU A 8 -27.30 10.86 -0.72
N THR A 9 -27.42 10.69 -2.03
CA THR A 9 -27.83 9.42 -2.60
C THR A 9 -26.60 8.53 -2.77
N ASP A 10 -26.79 7.27 -2.50
CA ASP A 10 -25.77 6.25 -2.53
C ASP A 10 -25.16 6.04 -3.94
N PHE A 11 -23.89 5.70 -4.00
CA PHE A 11 -23.22 5.18 -5.18
C PHE A 11 -23.37 3.66 -5.27
N PHE A 12 -23.26 3.11 -6.48
CA PHE A 12 -23.27 1.68 -6.75
C PHE A 12 -21.92 1.27 -7.35
N LEU A 13 -21.17 0.43 -6.62
CA LEU A 13 -19.92 -0.15 -7.11
C LEU A 13 -20.25 -1.26 -8.12
N LEU A 14 -19.72 -1.15 -9.32
CA LEU A 14 -19.80 -2.24 -10.29
C LEU A 14 -18.67 -3.22 -9.93
N GLY A 15 -19.01 -4.33 -9.32
CA GLY A 15 -18.05 -5.29 -8.79
C GLY A 15 -17.03 -5.79 -9.83
N LEU A 16 -15.95 -6.36 -9.34
CA LEU A 16 -14.83 -6.92 -10.11
C LEU A 16 -15.21 -8.14 -10.96
N PHE A 17 -16.34 -8.77 -10.67
CA PHE A 17 -16.60 -10.14 -11.11
C PHE A 17 -17.53 -10.16 -12.33
N PRO A 18 -17.15 -10.86 -13.43
CA PRO A 18 -18.02 -11.04 -14.59
C PRO A 18 -19.22 -11.91 -14.24
N ASP A 19 -20.31 -11.76 -15.00
CA ASP A 19 -21.58 -12.49 -14.79
C ASP A 19 -21.52 -14.02 -15.00
N ASP A 20 -20.36 -14.57 -15.42
CA ASP A 20 -20.14 -16.01 -15.54
C ASP A 20 -19.95 -16.65 -14.17
N SER A 21 -20.90 -17.48 -13.76
CA SER A 21 -21.00 -18.04 -12.42
C SER A 21 -19.78 -18.87 -11.95
N ARG A 22 -19.07 -19.56 -12.84
CA ARG A 22 -17.90 -20.38 -12.47
C ARG A 22 -16.65 -19.53 -12.24
N MET A 23 -16.38 -18.61 -13.15
CA MET A 23 -15.26 -17.67 -13.04
C MET A 23 -15.42 -16.76 -11.81
N HIS A 24 -16.64 -16.34 -11.55
CA HIS A 24 -17.06 -15.53 -10.41
C HIS A 24 -16.65 -16.16 -9.07
N TRP A 25 -17.05 -17.41 -8.81
CA TRP A 25 -16.70 -18.12 -7.57
C TRP A 25 -15.20 -18.40 -7.45
N PHE A 26 -14.54 -18.67 -8.57
CA PHE A 26 -13.08 -18.88 -8.58
C PHE A 26 -12.33 -17.61 -8.17
N LEU A 27 -12.63 -16.47 -8.80
CA LEU A 27 -12.00 -15.20 -8.48
C LEU A 27 -12.30 -14.74 -7.06
N PHE A 28 -13.54 -14.91 -6.61
CA PHE A 28 -13.93 -14.65 -5.24
C PHE A 28 -13.11 -15.46 -4.23
N SER A 29 -13.03 -16.77 -4.43
CA SER A 29 -12.27 -17.66 -3.55
C SER A 29 -10.79 -17.27 -3.51
N MET A 30 -10.22 -16.91 -4.67
CA MET A 30 -8.84 -16.44 -4.77
C MET A 30 -8.62 -15.16 -3.96
N VAL A 31 -9.51 -14.18 -4.08
CA VAL A 31 -9.41 -12.93 -3.32
C VAL A 31 -9.52 -13.17 -1.82
N VAL A 32 -10.46 -14.00 -1.37
CA VAL A 32 -10.61 -14.35 0.06
C VAL A 32 -9.36 -15.02 0.60
N VAL A 33 -8.78 -15.97 -0.15
CA VAL A 33 -7.53 -16.64 0.25
C VAL A 33 -6.38 -15.68 0.33
N ILE A 34 -6.18 -14.82 -0.68
CA ILE A 34 -5.09 -13.84 -0.71
C ILE A 34 -5.25 -12.82 0.43
N TYR A 35 -6.46 -12.32 0.67
CA TYR A 35 -6.76 -11.42 1.77
C TYR A 35 -6.45 -12.05 3.13
N THR A 36 -6.89 -13.29 3.36
CA THR A 36 -6.62 -14.01 4.61
C THR A 36 -5.11 -14.21 4.82
N LEU A 37 -4.38 -14.57 3.76
CA LEU A 37 -2.93 -14.71 3.80
C LEU A 37 -2.24 -13.37 4.07
N ALA A 38 -2.69 -12.28 3.44
CA ALA A 38 -2.17 -10.94 3.69
C ALA A 38 -2.34 -10.53 5.15
N MET A 39 -3.55 -10.70 5.71
CA MET A 39 -3.84 -10.39 7.11
C MET A 39 -2.98 -11.23 8.06
N ALA A 40 -2.93 -12.55 7.86
CA ALA A 40 -2.19 -13.46 8.72
C ALA A 40 -0.67 -13.21 8.66
N SER A 41 -0.10 -13.02 7.48
CA SER A 41 1.35 -12.84 7.31
C SER A 41 1.83 -11.50 7.84
N ASN A 42 1.09 -10.41 7.62
CA ASN A 42 1.43 -9.09 8.16
C ASN A 42 1.25 -9.05 9.69
N ALA A 43 0.18 -9.61 10.23
CA ALA A 43 -0.01 -9.73 11.67
C ALA A 43 1.11 -10.56 12.31
N ALA A 44 1.48 -11.69 11.71
CA ALA A 44 2.60 -12.51 12.17
C ALA A 44 3.93 -11.75 12.14
N MET A 45 4.17 -10.93 11.09
CA MET A 45 5.38 -10.10 10.99
C MET A 45 5.45 -9.08 12.14
N VAL A 46 4.36 -8.34 12.40
CA VAL A 46 4.29 -7.37 13.51
C VAL A 46 4.54 -8.04 14.84
N LEU A 47 3.85 -9.15 15.12
CA LEU A 47 3.99 -9.91 16.36
C LEU A 47 5.41 -10.47 16.54
N LEU A 48 6.02 -11.00 15.48
CA LEU A 48 7.37 -11.54 15.50
C LEU A 48 8.42 -10.46 15.82
N ILE A 49 8.31 -9.30 15.17
CA ILE A 49 9.20 -8.16 15.42
C ILE A 49 9.05 -7.65 16.86
N TRP A 50 7.83 -7.64 17.37
CA TRP A 50 7.58 -7.23 18.75
C TRP A 50 8.12 -8.24 19.79
N ALA A 51 7.98 -9.53 19.51
CA ALA A 51 8.31 -10.61 20.46
C ALA A 51 9.80 -10.96 20.53
N ASP A 52 10.60 -10.73 19.48
CA ASP A 52 12.04 -11.08 19.44
C ASP A 52 12.92 -9.83 19.50
N ALA A 53 13.60 -9.61 20.63
CA ALA A 53 14.49 -8.46 20.86
C ALA A 53 15.61 -8.30 19.81
N ARG A 54 16.00 -9.37 19.11
CA ARG A 54 16.99 -9.30 18.01
C ARG A 54 16.47 -8.52 16.79
N LEU A 55 15.15 -8.42 16.67
CA LEU A 55 14.48 -7.68 15.61
C LEU A 55 14.16 -6.22 16.00
N HIS A 56 14.63 -5.73 17.16
CA HIS A 56 14.43 -4.35 17.59
C HIS A 56 15.47 -3.40 16.98
N THR A 57 15.56 -3.37 15.66
CA THR A 57 16.41 -2.44 14.90
C THR A 57 15.56 -1.45 14.10
N PRO A 58 16.13 -0.31 13.66
CA PRO A 58 15.41 0.66 12.83
C PRO A 58 14.74 0.04 11.61
N MET A 59 15.44 -0.83 10.90
CA MET A 59 14.89 -1.55 9.74
C MET A 59 13.63 -2.34 10.06
N TYR A 60 13.66 -3.15 11.12
CA TYR A 60 12.51 -3.98 11.49
C TYR A 60 11.38 -3.13 12.08
N PHE A 61 11.69 -2.01 12.72
CA PHE A 61 10.69 -1.04 13.14
C PHE A 61 9.94 -0.49 11.92
N LEU A 62 10.65 -0.03 10.88
CA LEU A 62 10.02 0.43 9.64
C LEU A 62 9.23 -0.68 8.93
N LEU A 63 9.76 -1.91 8.93
CA LEU A 63 9.06 -3.08 8.38
C LEU A 63 7.78 -3.41 9.15
N SER A 64 7.76 -3.26 10.48
CA SER A 64 6.53 -3.43 11.27
C SER A 64 5.48 -2.37 10.94
N GLN A 65 5.91 -1.13 10.65
CA GLN A 65 5.01 -0.07 10.20
C GLN A 65 4.44 -0.37 8.80
N LEU A 66 5.26 -0.89 7.89
CA LEU A 66 4.79 -1.32 6.57
C LEU A 66 3.72 -2.41 6.70
N SER A 67 3.99 -3.47 7.49
CA SER A 67 3.01 -4.53 7.72
C SER A 67 1.72 -4.02 8.37
N PHE A 68 1.81 -3.03 9.26
CA PHE A 68 0.64 -2.39 9.84
C PHE A 68 -0.17 -1.62 8.78
N LEU A 69 0.50 -0.83 7.93
CA LEU A 69 -0.16 -0.15 6.80
C LEU A 69 -0.84 -1.14 5.85
N ASP A 70 -0.18 -2.25 5.50
CA ASP A 70 -0.72 -3.30 4.63
C ASP A 70 -2.02 -3.90 5.16
N ILE A 71 -2.11 -4.17 6.47
CA ILE A 71 -3.33 -4.67 7.12
C ILE A 71 -4.49 -3.69 6.92
N PHE A 72 -4.27 -2.42 7.20
CA PHE A 72 -5.32 -1.41 7.07
C PHE A 72 -5.65 -1.12 5.61
N PHE A 73 -4.66 -1.03 4.75
CA PHE A 73 -4.84 -0.73 3.33
C PHE A 73 -5.73 -1.77 2.63
N THR A 74 -5.46 -3.06 2.83
CA THR A 74 -6.32 -4.13 2.30
C THR A 74 -7.72 -4.12 2.93
N SER A 75 -7.81 -3.76 4.21
CA SER A 75 -9.09 -3.73 4.95
C SER A 75 -10.00 -2.57 4.55
N VAL A 76 -9.48 -1.56 3.86
CA VAL A 76 -10.29 -0.45 3.31
C VAL A 76 -11.14 -0.90 2.11
N THR A 77 -10.64 -1.82 1.28
CA THR A 77 -11.25 -2.19 -0.01
C THR A 77 -11.87 -3.58 0.00
N VAL A 78 -11.15 -4.61 0.44
CA VAL A 78 -11.51 -6.01 0.29
C VAL A 78 -12.78 -6.42 1.06
N PRO A 79 -13.02 -6.04 2.32
CA PRO A 79 -14.25 -6.43 3.03
C PRO A 79 -15.51 -5.94 2.35
N LYS A 80 -15.52 -4.72 1.80
CA LYS A 80 -16.67 -4.19 1.05
C LYS A 80 -16.88 -4.96 -0.25
N MET A 81 -15.81 -5.31 -0.96
CA MET A 81 -15.89 -6.13 -2.16
C MET A 81 -16.45 -7.53 -1.86
N ILE A 82 -16.00 -8.17 -0.77
CA ILE A 82 -16.53 -9.48 -0.31
C ILE A 82 -18.01 -9.37 0.04
N ALA A 83 -18.42 -8.33 0.78
CA ALA A 83 -19.82 -8.11 1.14
C ALA A 83 -20.69 -7.85 -0.10
N GLY A 84 -20.19 -7.10 -1.08
CA GLY A 84 -20.84 -6.89 -2.36
C GLY A 84 -21.10 -8.20 -3.10
N PHE A 85 -20.12 -9.09 -3.12
CA PHE A 85 -20.22 -10.39 -3.75
C PHE A 85 -21.23 -11.32 -3.05
N LEU A 86 -21.09 -11.49 -1.72
CA LEU A 86 -21.89 -12.47 -0.97
C LEU A 86 -23.34 -12.05 -0.77
N PHE A 87 -23.60 -10.76 -0.53
CA PHE A 87 -24.89 -10.26 -0.11
C PHE A 87 -25.56 -9.34 -1.13
N GLY A 88 -24.91 -9.07 -2.28
CA GLY A 88 -25.40 -8.11 -3.25
C GLY A 88 -25.33 -6.65 -2.77
N TRP A 89 -24.57 -6.35 -1.71
CA TRP A 89 -24.45 -5.01 -1.13
C TRP A 89 -23.51 -4.12 -1.96
N MET A 90 -23.91 -3.86 -3.18
CA MET A 90 -23.14 -3.02 -4.12
C MET A 90 -23.26 -1.53 -3.82
N SER A 91 -24.25 -1.10 -3.03
CA SER A 91 -24.42 0.30 -2.65
C SER A 91 -23.42 0.72 -1.58
N ILE A 92 -22.94 1.95 -1.70
CA ILE A 92 -22.10 2.62 -0.70
C ILE A 92 -22.62 4.06 -0.54
N SER A 93 -22.82 4.50 0.71
CA SER A 93 -23.25 5.87 0.97
C SER A 93 -22.19 6.88 0.51
N PHE A 94 -22.61 8.10 0.22
CA PHE A 94 -21.69 9.20 -0.16
C PHE A 94 -20.60 9.40 0.88
N GLY A 95 -20.96 9.45 2.17
CA GLY A 95 -19.98 9.54 3.27
C GLY A 95 -19.09 8.31 3.40
N GLY A 96 -19.63 7.10 3.18
CA GLY A 96 -18.87 5.85 3.17
C GLY A 96 -17.85 5.80 2.02
N CYS A 97 -18.23 6.26 0.83
CA CYS A 97 -17.35 6.40 -0.32
C CYS A 97 -16.22 7.40 -0.04
N GLY A 98 -16.55 8.57 0.55
CA GLY A 98 -15.55 9.56 0.98
C GLY A 98 -14.59 9.01 2.03
N ALA A 99 -15.09 8.28 3.02
CA ALA A 99 -14.25 7.65 4.03
C ALA A 99 -13.33 6.58 3.42
N GLN A 100 -13.83 5.73 2.54
CA GLN A 100 -13.04 4.73 1.84
C GLN A 100 -11.92 5.38 1.01
N MET A 101 -12.23 6.42 0.25
CA MET A 101 -11.29 7.18 -0.54
C MET A 101 -10.23 7.87 0.34
N PHE A 102 -10.64 8.49 1.45
CA PHE A 102 -9.73 9.11 2.40
C PHE A 102 -8.72 8.12 2.96
N PHE A 103 -9.18 7.00 3.53
CA PHE A 103 -8.28 6.01 4.11
C PHE A 103 -7.38 5.36 3.06
N PHE A 104 -7.91 5.09 1.88
CA PHE A 104 -7.13 4.57 0.77
C PHE A 104 -5.97 5.50 0.38
N MET A 105 -6.24 6.79 0.16
CA MET A 105 -5.22 7.78 -0.19
C MET A 105 -4.25 8.06 0.96
N PHE A 106 -4.75 8.10 2.20
CA PHE A 106 -3.95 8.30 3.38
C PHE A 106 -2.90 7.20 3.55
N LEU A 107 -3.34 5.95 3.56
CA LEU A 107 -2.47 4.80 3.78
C LEU A 107 -1.50 4.62 2.62
N GLY A 108 -1.97 4.79 1.37
CA GLY A 108 -1.10 4.72 0.19
C GLY A 108 -0.02 5.79 0.16
N ALA A 109 -0.35 7.05 0.49
CA ALA A 109 0.64 8.12 0.58
C ALA A 109 1.64 7.90 1.74
N ALA A 110 1.17 7.43 2.88
CA ALA A 110 2.04 7.08 4.01
C ALA A 110 3.00 5.95 3.65
N GLU A 111 2.55 4.93 2.90
CA GLU A 111 3.36 3.83 2.41
C GLU A 111 4.42 4.29 1.40
N CYS A 112 4.08 5.20 0.47
CA CYS A 112 5.05 5.83 -0.42
C CYS A 112 6.23 6.44 0.34
N ILE A 113 5.94 7.26 1.35
CA ILE A 113 6.97 7.90 2.16
C ILE A 113 7.75 6.86 2.96
N LEU A 114 7.07 5.88 3.54
CA LEU A 114 7.70 4.83 4.35
C LEU A 114 8.70 3.99 3.54
N LEU A 115 8.37 3.62 2.31
CA LEU A 115 9.29 2.91 1.42
C LEU A 115 10.53 3.76 1.09
N ALA A 116 10.38 5.07 0.92
CA ALA A 116 11.53 5.97 0.75
C ALA A 116 12.40 6.03 2.03
N LEU A 117 11.79 6.04 3.22
CA LEU A 117 12.52 5.98 4.50
C LEU A 117 13.27 4.65 4.67
N MET A 118 12.69 3.54 4.21
CA MET A 118 13.36 2.25 4.20
C MET A 118 14.56 2.22 3.25
N ALA A 119 14.48 2.90 2.09
CA ALA A 119 15.62 3.07 1.19
C ALA A 119 16.73 3.93 1.84
N TYR A 120 16.34 4.99 2.56
CA TYR A 120 17.28 5.80 3.33
C TYR A 120 17.98 5.01 4.44
N ASP A 121 17.24 4.21 5.21
CA ASP A 121 17.79 3.29 6.21
C ASP A 121 18.86 2.38 5.61
N ARG A 122 18.57 1.75 4.46
CA ARG A 122 19.52 0.91 3.73
C ARG A 122 20.76 1.71 3.29
N TYR A 123 20.56 2.90 2.73
CA TYR A 123 21.65 3.77 2.31
C TYR A 123 22.58 4.11 3.49
N VAL A 124 22.03 4.56 4.60
CA VAL A 124 22.84 4.91 5.78
C VAL A 124 23.56 3.70 6.35
N ALA A 125 22.89 2.56 6.44
CA ALA A 125 23.46 1.33 6.98
C ALA A 125 24.67 0.80 6.16
N ILE A 126 24.63 0.96 4.84
CA ILE A 126 25.66 0.42 3.94
C ILE A 126 26.74 1.48 3.65
N CYS A 127 26.36 2.72 3.38
CA CYS A 127 27.30 3.77 2.95
C CYS A 127 27.88 4.57 4.12
N ASN A 128 27.20 4.65 5.27
CA ASN A 128 27.63 5.42 6.44
C ASN A 128 27.49 4.65 7.76
N PRO A 129 28.06 3.45 7.90
CA PRO A 129 27.82 2.56 9.04
C PRO A 129 28.21 3.17 10.38
N LEU A 130 29.26 3.99 10.42
CA LEU A 130 29.72 4.65 11.66
C LEU A 130 28.73 5.71 12.19
N ARG A 131 27.93 6.31 11.30
CA ARG A 131 26.91 7.32 11.64
C ARG A 131 25.52 6.72 11.80
N TYR A 132 25.34 5.45 11.44
CA TYR A 132 24.04 4.78 11.44
C TYR A 132 23.30 4.88 12.78
N PRO A 133 23.90 4.58 13.95
CA PRO A 133 23.21 4.65 15.23
C PRO A 133 22.70 6.05 15.59
N ARG A 134 23.39 7.11 15.10
CA ARG A 134 22.98 8.51 15.32
C ARG A 134 21.89 8.94 14.34
N LEU A 135 22.03 8.61 13.05
CA LEU A 135 21.10 9.06 11.99
C LEU A 135 19.77 8.28 12.06
N MET A 136 19.82 7.01 12.42
CA MET A 136 18.66 6.13 12.57
C MET A 136 18.40 5.81 14.05
N SER A 137 18.46 6.83 14.91
CA SER A 137 18.08 6.68 16.31
C SER A 137 16.57 6.36 16.43
N ARG A 138 16.17 5.74 17.54
CA ARG A 138 14.75 5.44 17.81
C ARG A 138 13.86 6.69 17.69
N GLN A 139 14.33 7.81 18.22
CA GLN A 139 13.61 9.08 18.15
C GLN A 139 13.49 9.56 16.70
N THR A 140 14.56 9.50 15.91
CA THR A 140 14.53 9.85 14.48
C THR A 140 13.54 8.98 13.73
N CYS A 141 13.56 7.66 13.91
CA CYS A 141 12.63 6.75 13.27
C CYS A 141 11.16 7.06 13.62
N LEU A 142 10.87 7.34 14.90
CA LEU A 142 9.52 7.72 15.33
C LEU A 142 9.06 9.03 14.67
N LEU A 143 9.93 10.04 14.62
CA LEU A 143 9.60 11.32 13.98
C LEU A 143 9.36 11.17 12.47
N LEU A 144 10.18 10.39 11.79
CA LEU A 144 10.05 10.13 10.35
C LEU A 144 8.75 9.36 10.03
N VAL A 145 8.42 8.36 10.84
CA VAL A 145 7.15 7.63 10.70
C VAL A 145 5.96 8.55 10.99
N ALA A 146 6.01 9.33 12.08
CA ALA A 146 4.94 10.30 12.39
C ALA A 146 4.76 11.31 11.25
N ALA A 147 5.85 11.82 10.66
CA ALA A 147 5.80 12.73 9.51
C ALA A 147 5.17 12.06 8.28
N SER A 148 5.44 10.76 8.00
CA SER A 148 4.83 10.04 6.90
C SER A 148 3.31 9.90 7.08
N TRP A 149 2.86 9.57 8.29
CA TRP A 149 1.44 9.46 8.62
C TRP A 149 0.72 10.82 8.55
N LEU A 150 1.31 11.87 9.09
CA LEU A 150 0.75 13.23 9.03
C LEU A 150 0.69 13.76 7.59
N GLY A 151 1.77 13.58 6.82
CA GLY A 151 1.81 13.99 5.41
C GLY A 151 0.76 13.26 4.57
N GLY A 152 0.64 11.93 4.74
CA GLY A 152 -0.38 11.13 4.08
C GLY A 152 -1.80 11.56 4.45
N SER A 153 -2.06 11.79 5.74
CA SER A 153 -3.36 12.24 6.23
C SER A 153 -3.75 13.62 5.67
N LEU A 154 -2.81 14.57 5.66
CA LEU A 154 -3.03 15.91 5.10
C LEU A 154 -3.35 15.83 3.60
N ASN A 155 -2.55 15.09 2.84
CA ASN A 155 -2.81 14.87 1.41
C ASN A 155 -4.20 14.27 1.18
N ALA A 156 -4.55 13.20 1.88
CA ALA A 156 -5.85 12.53 1.76
C ALA A 156 -7.01 13.45 2.13
N SER A 157 -6.87 14.27 3.19
CA SER A 157 -7.90 15.24 3.60
C SER A 157 -8.19 16.25 2.50
N ILE A 158 -7.15 16.81 1.89
CA ILE A 158 -7.29 17.81 0.83
C ILE A 158 -7.95 17.18 -0.40
N GLN A 159 -7.44 16.04 -0.86
CA GLN A 159 -7.95 15.39 -2.07
C GLN A 159 -9.40 14.91 -1.89
N THR A 160 -9.72 14.31 -0.74
CA THR A 160 -11.09 13.87 -0.44
C THR A 160 -12.05 15.05 -0.38
N ALA A 161 -11.67 16.13 0.32
CA ALA A 161 -12.52 17.32 0.43
C ALA A 161 -12.79 17.94 -0.95
N LEU A 162 -11.76 18.07 -1.79
CA LEU A 162 -11.91 18.62 -3.15
C LEU A 162 -12.77 17.71 -4.03
N THR A 163 -12.58 16.39 -3.99
CA THR A 163 -13.36 15.45 -4.79
C THR A 163 -14.84 15.47 -4.41
N LEU A 164 -15.15 15.48 -3.10
CA LEU A 164 -16.54 15.44 -2.63
C LEU A 164 -17.32 16.75 -2.85
N GLN A 165 -16.67 17.85 -3.27
CA GLN A 165 -17.33 19.11 -3.60
C GLN A 165 -17.93 19.13 -5.02
N PHE A 166 -17.54 18.20 -5.88
CA PHE A 166 -18.09 18.14 -7.23
C PHE A 166 -19.56 17.70 -7.23
N PRO A 167 -20.41 18.27 -8.12
CA PRO A 167 -21.75 17.77 -8.35
C PRO A 167 -21.69 16.47 -9.15
N TYR A 168 -22.36 15.43 -8.66
CA TYR A 168 -22.50 14.13 -9.32
C TYR A 168 -23.91 13.96 -9.85
N CYS A 169 -24.07 13.93 -11.17
CA CYS A 169 -25.36 13.87 -11.85
C CYS A 169 -25.48 12.59 -12.69
N GLY A 170 -26.68 12.12 -12.93
CA GLY A 170 -26.95 10.98 -13.81
C GLY A 170 -26.67 9.62 -13.17
N SER A 171 -25.93 8.76 -13.86
CA SER A 171 -25.65 7.41 -13.36
C SER A 171 -24.68 7.47 -12.18
N ARG A 172 -25.08 6.90 -11.05
CA ARG A 172 -24.25 6.81 -9.85
C ARG A 172 -23.49 5.47 -9.76
N LYS A 173 -23.29 4.83 -10.89
CA LYS A 173 -22.57 3.56 -11.00
C LYS A 173 -21.07 3.85 -11.17
N ILE A 174 -20.30 3.53 -10.17
CA ILE A 174 -18.84 3.58 -10.21
C ILE A 174 -18.35 2.32 -10.93
N ALA A 175 -17.70 2.48 -12.08
CA ALA A 175 -17.12 1.38 -12.85
C ALA A 175 -15.81 0.89 -12.19
N HIS A 176 -15.90 0.53 -10.91
CA HIS A 176 -14.80 0.03 -10.09
C HIS A 176 -15.33 -0.69 -8.85
N PHE A 177 -14.51 -1.53 -8.19
CA PHE A 177 -14.92 -2.27 -7.01
C PHE A 177 -14.74 -1.52 -5.68
N PHE A 178 -14.16 -0.30 -5.70
CA PHE A 178 -14.06 0.61 -4.56
C PHE A 178 -14.09 2.08 -5.02
N CYS A 179 -14.26 3.00 -4.05
CA CYS A 179 -14.24 4.43 -4.32
C CYS A 179 -12.81 4.95 -4.42
N GLU A 180 -12.46 5.48 -5.59
CA GLU A 180 -11.21 6.19 -5.82
C GLU A 180 -11.45 7.48 -6.60
N VAL A 181 -10.50 8.42 -6.52
CA VAL A 181 -10.64 9.74 -7.13
C VAL A 181 -10.88 9.67 -8.65
N PRO A 182 -10.08 8.94 -9.45
CA PRO A 182 -10.29 8.90 -10.90
C PRO A 182 -11.66 8.37 -11.31
N SER A 183 -12.17 7.34 -10.62
CA SER A 183 -13.47 6.74 -10.90
C SER A 183 -14.63 7.68 -10.55
N LEU A 184 -14.50 8.46 -9.48
CA LEU A 184 -15.49 9.45 -9.08
C LEU A 184 -15.50 10.66 -10.03
N LEU A 185 -14.34 11.16 -10.44
CA LEU A 185 -14.27 12.31 -11.36
C LEU A 185 -14.96 12.03 -12.70
N ARG A 186 -14.95 10.78 -13.17
CA ARG A 186 -15.71 10.38 -14.39
C ARG A 186 -17.23 10.54 -14.25
N LEU A 187 -17.75 10.64 -13.03
CA LEU A 187 -19.18 10.84 -12.74
C LEU A 187 -19.53 12.31 -12.44
N ALA A 188 -18.53 13.18 -12.34
CA ALA A 188 -18.75 14.60 -12.08
C ALA A 188 -19.40 15.27 -13.29
N CYS A 189 -20.33 16.21 -13.02
CA CYS A 189 -21.05 16.97 -14.06
C CYS A 189 -20.44 18.36 -14.31
N ALA A 190 -19.45 18.75 -13.52
CA ALA A 190 -18.72 19.99 -13.67
C ALA A 190 -17.39 19.74 -14.40
N ASP A 191 -16.77 20.84 -14.87
CA ASP A 191 -15.42 20.78 -15.43
C ASP A 191 -14.41 20.40 -14.34
N THR A 192 -13.73 19.28 -14.54
CA THR A 192 -12.74 18.70 -13.60
C THR A 192 -11.30 19.02 -14.00
N ALA A 193 -11.06 19.68 -15.14
CA ALA A 193 -9.72 19.84 -15.71
C ALA A 193 -8.73 20.52 -14.76
N ALA A 194 -9.14 21.57 -14.06
CA ALA A 194 -8.28 22.25 -13.08
C ALA A 194 -7.91 21.32 -11.90
N TYR A 195 -8.86 20.52 -11.44
CA TYR A 195 -8.62 19.59 -10.35
C TYR A 195 -7.76 18.38 -10.80
N GLU A 196 -7.96 17.88 -12.00
CA GLU A 196 -7.10 16.83 -12.58
C GLU A 196 -5.65 17.27 -12.68
N GLN A 197 -5.38 18.54 -12.98
CA GLN A 197 -4.03 19.10 -12.93
C GLN A 197 -3.47 19.09 -11.49
N VAL A 198 -4.26 19.49 -10.49
CA VAL A 198 -3.86 19.42 -9.08
C VAL A 198 -3.56 17.98 -8.67
N LEU A 199 -4.42 17.03 -9.06
CA LEU A 199 -4.24 15.61 -8.80
C LEU A 199 -2.95 15.08 -9.44
N PHE A 200 -2.66 15.46 -10.68
CA PHE A 200 -1.43 15.09 -11.38
C PHE A 200 -0.18 15.64 -10.67
N VAL A 201 -0.16 16.95 -10.33
CA VAL A 201 0.96 17.57 -9.61
C VAL A 201 1.16 16.90 -8.24
N THR A 202 0.07 16.63 -7.53
CA THR A 202 0.14 15.92 -6.24
C THR A 202 0.70 14.51 -6.42
N GLY A 203 0.27 13.81 -7.47
CA GLY A 203 0.82 12.50 -7.83
C GLY A 203 2.32 12.54 -8.12
N VAL A 204 2.81 13.57 -8.85
CA VAL A 204 4.25 13.77 -9.04
C VAL A 204 4.96 13.89 -7.69
N VAL A 205 4.45 14.68 -6.76
CA VAL A 205 5.06 14.88 -5.44
C VAL A 205 5.02 13.59 -4.60
N VAL A 206 3.88 12.90 -4.57
CA VAL A 206 3.67 11.73 -3.70
C VAL A 206 4.28 10.45 -4.27
N LEU A 207 4.36 10.30 -5.60
CA LEU A 207 4.89 9.09 -6.25
C LEU A 207 6.29 9.31 -6.82
N LEU A 208 6.48 10.28 -7.72
CA LEU A 208 7.73 10.40 -8.47
C LEU A 208 8.89 10.95 -7.64
N VAL A 209 8.65 11.85 -6.69
CA VAL A 209 9.71 12.34 -5.79
C VAL A 209 10.27 11.22 -4.91
N PRO A 210 9.44 10.40 -4.21
CA PRO A 210 9.95 9.23 -3.50
C PRO A 210 10.64 8.21 -4.41
N ILE A 211 10.13 7.92 -5.62
CA ILE A 211 10.79 7.04 -6.58
C ILE A 211 12.19 7.54 -6.93
N ALA A 212 12.33 8.84 -7.25
CA ALA A 212 13.63 9.45 -7.55
C ALA A 212 14.60 9.35 -6.36
N PHE A 213 14.09 9.57 -5.14
CA PHE A 213 14.88 9.44 -3.92
C PHE A 213 15.32 7.97 -3.70
N ILE A 214 14.42 7.02 -3.85
CA ILE A 214 14.71 5.57 -3.75
C ILE A 214 15.76 5.17 -4.79
N THR A 215 15.57 5.55 -6.05
CA THR A 215 16.47 5.24 -7.16
C THR A 215 17.87 5.81 -6.91
N THR A 216 17.96 7.05 -6.46
CA THR A 216 19.23 7.70 -6.10
C THR A 216 19.91 6.96 -4.94
N SER A 217 19.17 6.63 -3.90
CA SER A 217 19.69 5.87 -2.75
C SER A 217 20.27 4.53 -3.18
N TYR A 218 19.58 3.80 -4.06
CA TYR A 218 20.07 2.50 -4.55
C TYR A 218 21.20 2.62 -5.55
N ALA A 219 21.28 3.68 -6.34
CA ALA A 219 22.46 3.95 -7.19
C ALA A 219 23.71 4.16 -6.33
N LEU A 220 23.61 4.91 -5.25
CA LEU A 220 24.70 5.14 -4.30
C LEU A 220 25.09 3.86 -3.54
N ILE A 221 24.09 3.07 -3.10
CA ILE A 221 24.32 1.76 -2.49
C ILE A 221 25.07 0.83 -3.46
N LEU A 222 24.64 0.74 -4.72
CA LEU A 222 25.27 -0.09 -5.71
C LEU A 222 26.73 0.33 -5.94
N ALA A 223 27.00 1.63 -6.06
CA ALA A 223 28.37 2.14 -6.18
C ALA A 223 29.23 1.77 -4.97
N ALA A 224 28.69 1.82 -3.74
CA ALA A 224 29.39 1.41 -2.53
C ALA A 224 29.63 -0.12 -2.49
N VAL A 225 28.62 -0.92 -2.83
CA VAL A 225 28.70 -2.38 -2.83
C VAL A 225 29.71 -2.91 -3.87
N LEU A 226 29.80 -2.27 -5.04
CA LEU A 226 30.80 -2.64 -6.06
C LEU A 226 32.24 -2.39 -5.60
N ARG A 227 32.46 -1.47 -4.65
CA ARG A 227 33.78 -1.19 -4.05
C ARG A 227 34.12 -2.10 -2.86
N MET A 228 33.18 -2.92 -2.39
CA MET A 228 33.42 -3.83 -1.27
C MET A 228 34.34 -4.99 -1.68
N HIS A 229 35.37 -5.26 -0.88
CA HIS A 229 36.29 -6.38 -1.12
C HIS A 229 35.68 -7.74 -0.69
N SER A 230 34.79 -7.77 0.29
CA SER A 230 34.13 -8.98 0.78
C SER A 230 33.03 -9.45 -0.15
N VAL A 231 33.20 -10.61 -0.74
CA VAL A 231 32.18 -11.26 -1.61
C VAL A 231 30.93 -11.60 -0.82
N GLU A 232 31.06 -12.05 0.43
CA GLU A 232 29.91 -12.39 1.29
C GLU A 232 29.15 -11.16 1.70
N GLY A 233 29.84 -10.07 2.10
CA GLY A 233 29.22 -8.78 2.40
C GLY A 233 28.45 -8.22 1.21
N ARG A 234 29.02 -8.30 -0.01
CA ARG A 234 28.36 -7.89 -1.26
C ARG A 234 27.09 -8.70 -1.53
N LYS A 235 27.12 -10.03 -1.40
CA LYS A 235 25.95 -10.90 -1.57
C LYS A 235 24.86 -10.57 -0.57
N LYS A 236 25.19 -10.36 0.70
CA LYS A 236 24.22 -10.00 1.76
C LYS A 236 23.55 -8.64 1.48
N ALA A 237 24.33 -7.62 1.11
CA ALA A 237 23.82 -6.31 0.78
C ALA A 237 22.87 -6.36 -0.43
N LEU A 238 23.28 -7.01 -1.52
CA LEU A 238 22.45 -7.14 -2.72
C LEU A 238 21.16 -7.92 -2.48
N ALA A 239 21.19 -8.99 -1.65
CA ALA A 239 19.99 -9.75 -1.33
C ALA A 239 18.96 -8.90 -0.57
N THR A 240 19.41 -8.08 0.39
CA THR A 240 18.51 -7.18 1.14
C THR A 240 17.96 -6.07 0.25
N CYS A 241 18.80 -5.47 -0.58
CA CYS A 241 18.40 -4.42 -1.52
C CYS A 241 17.39 -4.93 -2.55
N SER A 242 17.62 -6.12 -3.11
CA SER A 242 16.71 -6.69 -4.12
C SER A 242 15.32 -7.00 -3.58
N SER A 243 15.20 -7.37 -2.29
CA SER A 243 13.90 -7.55 -1.65
C SER A 243 13.12 -6.24 -1.57
N HIS A 244 13.77 -5.17 -1.13
CA HIS A 244 13.12 -3.86 -1.06
C HIS A 244 12.76 -3.31 -2.46
N LEU A 245 13.67 -3.44 -3.43
CA LEU A 245 13.38 -3.03 -4.81
C LEU A 245 12.23 -3.82 -5.44
N ALA A 246 12.08 -5.11 -5.12
CA ALA A 246 10.93 -5.90 -5.56
C ALA A 246 9.61 -5.35 -4.98
N VAL A 247 9.57 -5.05 -3.68
CA VAL A 247 8.41 -4.43 -3.04
C VAL A 247 8.10 -3.06 -3.65
N VAL A 248 9.11 -2.20 -3.80
CA VAL A 248 8.97 -0.88 -4.43
C VAL A 248 8.38 -1.00 -5.84
N SER A 249 8.86 -1.95 -6.66
CA SER A 249 8.37 -2.13 -8.03
C SER A 249 6.92 -2.62 -8.06
N LEU A 250 6.55 -3.56 -7.17
CA LEU A 250 5.19 -4.09 -7.06
C LEU A 250 4.19 -3.04 -6.56
N PHE A 251 4.62 -2.11 -5.73
CA PHE A 251 3.78 -1.06 -5.19
C PHE A 251 3.68 0.14 -6.13
N TYR A 252 4.81 0.72 -6.51
CA TYR A 252 4.81 1.96 -7.32
C TYR A 252 4.45 1.73 -8.78
N GLY A 253 4.77 0.57 -9.38
CA GLY A 253 4.45 0.28 -10.78
C GLY A 253 2.95 0.48 -11.09
N PRO A 254 2.06 -0.23 -10.39
CA PRO A 254 0.62 -0.06 -10.55
C PRO A 254 0.12 1.36 -10.24
N LEU A 255 0.65 2.02 -9.19
CA LEU A 255 0.23 3.37 -8.83
C LEU A 255 0.64 4.41 -9.90
N VAL A 256 1.82 4.28 -10.47
CA VAL A 256 2.25 5.15 -11.60
C VAL A 256 1.34 4.92 -12.80
N TYR A 257 0.99 3.67 -13.10
CA TYR A 257 0.01 3.37 -14.16
C TYR A 257 -1.32 4.09 -13.88
N THR A 258 -1.88 3.93 -12.69
CA THR A 258 -3.22 4.45 -12.35
C THR A 258 -3.27 5.98 -12.31
N TYR A 259 -2.24 6.65 -11.77
CA TYR A 259 -2.30 8.09 -11.46
C TYR A 259 -1.47 8.98 -12.40
N MET A 260 -0.53 8.42 -13.16
CA MET A 260 0.39 9.22 -13.99
C MET A 260 0.17 9.04 -15.49
N LEU A 261 -0.49 7.96 -15.93
CA LEU A 261 -0.78 7.77 -17.35
C LEU A 261 -2.05 8.54 -17.77
N PRO A 262 -2.08 9.05 -19.02
CA PRO A 262 -3.26 9.69 -19.59
C PRO A 262 -4.46 8.74 -19.68
N ALA A 263 -5.68 9.29 -19.64
CA ALA A 263 -6.94 8.53 -19.70
C ALA A 263 -7.05 7.61 -20.92
N SER A 264 -6.33 7.91 -22.03
CA SER A 264 -6.30 7.08 -23.24
C SER A 264 -5.66 5.69 -23.04
N TYR A 265 -4.88 5.51 -21.98
CA TYR A 265 -4.26 4.21 -21.64
C TYR A 265 -5.09 3.38 -20.68
N HIS A 266 -6.21 3.91 -20.18
CA HIS A 266 -7.08 3.27 -19.22
C HIS A 266 -8.24 2.56 -19.86
N SER A 267 -8.54 1.35 -19.38
CA SER A 267 -9.79 0.65 -19.66
C SER A 267 -10.32 -0.02 -18.40
N PRO A 268 -11.64 -0.11 -18.19
CA PRO A 268 -12.21 -0.59 -16.93
C PRO A 268 -11.65 -1.95 -16.47
N GLY A 269 -11.54 -2.92 -17.38
CA GLY A 269 -11.01 -4.25 -17.03
C GLY A 269 -9.51 -4.26 -16.71
N GLN A 270 -8.70 -3.41 -17.33
CA GLN A 270 -7.28 -3.28 -17.01
C GLN A 270 -7.08 -2.54 -15.69
N ASP A 271 -7.85 -1.47 -15.47
CA ASP A 271 -7.81 -0.68 -14.24
C ASP A 271 -8.15 -1.56 -13.02
N ASP A 272 -9.17 -2.43 -13.13
CA ASP A 272 -9.52 -3.38 -12.08
C ASP A 272 -8.39 -4.37 -11.78
N VAL A 273 -7.77 -4.96 -12.81
CA VAL A 273 -6.65 -5.90 -12.63
C VAL A 273 -5.47 -5.20 -11.97
N VAL A 274 -5.10 -4.00 -12.43
CA VAL A 274 -4.00 -3.21 -11.85
C VAL A 274 -4.32 -2.87 -10.38
N SER A 275 -5.57 -2.52 -10.09
CA SER A 275 -6.00 -2.17 -8.72
C SER A 275 -5.91 -3.35 -7.76
N ILE A 276 -6.20 -4.59 -8.19
CA ILE A 276 -5.99 -5.79 -7.39
C ILE A 276 -4.51 -5.96 -7.02
N PHE A 277 -3.61 -5.66 -7.95
CA PHE A 277 -2.19 -5.81 -7.67
C PHE A 277 -1.76 -4.98 -6.46
N TYR A 278 -2.06 -3.70 -6.40
CA TYR A 278 -1.60 -2.86 -5.31
C TYR A 278 -2.49 -2.91 -4.06
N THR A 279 -3.79 -3.25 -4.19
CA THR A 279 -4.69 -3.32 -3.03
C THR A 279 -4.68 -4.67 -2.31
N VAL A 280 -4.37 -5.77 -3.02
CA VAL A 280 -4.52 -7.13 -2.48
C VAL A 280 -3.22 -7.94 -2.57
N LEU A 281 -2.58 -7.98 -3.76
CA LEU A 281 -1.41 -8.81 -3.98
C LEU A 281 -0.14 -8.26 -3.33
N THR A 282 0.14 -6.97 -3.49
CA THR A 282 1.35 -6.35 -2.92
C THR A 282 1.39 -6.47 -1.40
N PRO A 283 0.32 -6.15 -0.63
CA PRO A 283 0.29 -6.35 0.82
C PRO A 283 0.49 -7.81 1.26
N MET A 284 0.05 -8.78 0.48
CA MET A 284 0.32 -10.19 0.76
C MET A 284 1.79 -10.55 0.50
N LEU A 285 2.38 -10.01 -0.57
CA LEU A 285 3.75 -10.34 -0.98
C LEU A 285 4.81 -9.66 -0.11
N ASN A 286 4.54 -8.49 0.47
CA ASN A 286 5.49 -7.74 1.29
C ASN A 286 6.12 -8.58 2.41
N PRO A 287 5.36 -9.18 3.35
CA PRO A 287 5.95 -9.99 4.41
C PRO A 287 6.64 -11.25 3.88
N VAL A 288 6.17 -11.83 2.77
CA VAL A 288 6.79 -13.02 2.15
C VAL A 288 8.17 -12.66 1.57
N ILE A 289 8.27 -11.57 0.80
CA ILE A 289 9.52 -11.12 0.20
C ILE A 289 10.56 -10.79 1.28
N TYR A 290 10.15 -10.11 2.34
CA TYR A 290 11.06 -9.76 3.44
C TYR A 290 11.43 -10.96 4.31
N SER A 291 10.51 -11.91 4.55
CA SER A 291 10.78 -13.07 5.39
C SER A 291 11.66 -14.11 4.70
N LEU A 292 11.40 -14.45 3.43
CA LEU A 292 12.13 -15.49 2.72
C LEU A 292 13.62 -15.17 2.53
N ARG A 293 13.97 -13.90 2.38
CA ARG A 293 15.35 -13.46 2.14
C ARG A 293 16.10 -13.04 3.41
N ASN A 294 15.41 -12.88 4.54
CA ASN A 294 16.00 -12.44 5.78
C ASN A 294 16.17 -13.60 6.75
N LYS A 295 17.44 -14.03 6.95
CA LYS A 295 17.79 -15.14 7.83
C LYS A 295 17.39 -14.89 9.29
N GLU A 296 17.38 -13.65 9.76
CA GLU A 296 17.01 -13.28 11.13
C GLU A 296 15.51 -13.48 11.35
N VAL A 297 14.68 -13.03 10.41
CA VAL A 297 13.21 -13.24 10.42
C VAL A 297 12.90 -14.73 10.35
N THR A 298 13.51 -15.45 9.40
CA THR A 298 13.31 -16.91 9.26
C THR A 298 13.75 -17.66 10.52
N GLY A 299 14.85 -17.24 11.14
CA GLY A 299 15.34 -17.82 12.39
C GLY A 299 14.41 -17.56 13.58
N ALA A 300 13.86 -16.35 13.68
CA ALA A 300 12.88 -15.98 14.71
C ALA A 300 11.55 -16.75 14.52
N MET A 301 11.06 -16.90 13.28
CA MET A 301 9.88 -17.73 12.97
C MET A 301 10.07 -19.19 13.40
N LYS A 302 11.21 -19.82 13.05
CA LYS A 302 11.51 -21.21 13.47
C LYS A 302 11.53 -21.36 14.97
N LYS A 303 12.06 -20.38 15.71
CA LYS A 303 12.09 -20.40 17.19
C LYS A 303 10.68 -20.32 17.79
N VAL A 304 9.80 -19.51 17.24
CA VAL A 304 8.40 -19.40 17.70
C VAL A 304 7.64 -20.69 17.41
N ILE A 305 7.75 -21.22 16.18
CA ILE A 305 7.11 -22.49 15.80
C ILE A 305 7.62 -23.66 16.63
N GLY A 306 8.95 -23.73 16.87
CA GLY A 306 9.55 -24.77 17.71
C GLY A 306 9.06 -24.72 19.15
N LYS A 307 8.86 -23.53 19.74
CA LYS A 307 8.28 -23.39 21.08
C LYS A 307 6.82 -23.81 21.15
N CYS A 308 6.03 -23.52 20.10
CA CYS A 308 4.64 -23.98 20.02
C CYS A 308 4.52 -25.51 19.79
N GLY A 309 5.51 -26.14 19.12
CA GLY A 309 5.55 -27.57 18.89
C GLY A 309 5.95 -28.40 20.14
N VAL A 310 6.81 -27.85 20.99
CA VAL A 310 7.27 -28.53 22.24
C VAL A 310 6.22 -28.45 23.36
N GLY A 311 5.26 -27.52 23.28
CA GLY A 311 4.15 -27.43 24.25
C GLY A 311 3.03 -28.47 24.06
N ARG A 312 3.13 -29.40 23.11
CA ARG A 312 2.13 -30.46 22.86
C ARG A 312 2.53 -31.86 23.32
N THR A 313 3.66 -31.99 24.02
CA THR A 313 4.08 -33.25 24.60
C THR A 313 4.37 -33.05 26.10
N VAL A 314 3.31 -32.86 26.88
CA VAL A 314 3.22 -33.18 28.32
C VAL A 314 1.80 -33.66 28.59
#